data_1e973c21286ca64968fbfde766547b76
#
_entry.id   1e973c21286ca64968fbfde766547b76
#
_cell.length_a   1.000
_cell.length_b   1.000
_cell.length_c   1.000
_cell.angle_alpha   90.00
_cell.angle_beta   90.00
_cell.angle_gamma   90.00
#
_symmetry.space_group_name_H-M   'P 1'
#
loop_
_entity.id
_entity.type
_entity.pdbx_description
1 polymer ?
#
loop_
_entity_poly.entity_id
_entity_poly.type
_entity_poly.pdbx_seq_one_letter_code
_entity_poly.pdbx_strand_id
1 'polypeptide(L)'
;VALPDPVPGLVIGYAYLWRNEARRGQEEGRKDRPCAIVLSVQNRDGQTVVTVAPITHTPPASPNIAIEISAATKKRLGLDSARSWIVAADLNRFIWPGVDLRPIGRGKPTYAYGLLPAALYAQLRDRVLNLARSGRAVFTPRDG
;
A
#
# COMPACT_ATOMS: atom_id res chain seq x y z
N VAL A 1 -15.09 10.53 -12.64
CA VAL A 1 -14.30 10.64 -11.40
C VAL A 1 -12.83 10.74 -11.74
N ALA A 2 -12.21 11.81 -11.30
CA ALA A 2 -10.79 12.00 -11.52
C ALA A 2 -10.00 11.02 -10.65
N LEU A 3 -9.06 10.31 -11.26
CA LEU A 3 -8.10 9.49 -10.52
C LEU A 3 -7.03 10.39 -9.90
N PRO A 4 -6.56 10.09 -8.69
CA PRO A 4 -5.46 10.86 -8.11
C PRO A 4 -4.15 10.57 -8.82
N ASP A 5 -3.20 11.50 -8.75
CA ASP A 5 -1.84 11.22 -9.16
C ASP A 5 -1.20 10.24 -8.18
N PRO A 6 -0.56 9.17 -8.66
CA PRO A 6 0.00 8.13 -7.79
C PRO A 6 1.34 8.57 -7.21
N VAL A 7 1.32 9.56 -6.33
CA VAL A 7 2.54 10.07 -5.70
C VAL A 7 2.95 9.24 -4.50
N PRO A 8 4.25 9.09 -4.22
CA PRO A 8 4.71 8.40 -3.02
C PRO A 8 4.13 9.01 -1.74
N GLY A 9 3.69 8.17 -0.83
CA GLY A 9 3.04 8.57 0.41
C GLY A 9 1.52 8.65 0.34
N LEU A 10 0.93 8.62 -0.86
CA LEU A 10 -0.53 8.63 -1.00
C LEU A 10 -1.11 7.29 -0.53
N VAL A 11 -2.13 7.35 0.31
CA VAL A 11 -2.84 6.16 0.79
C VAL A 11 -4.10 5.97 -0.06
N ILE A 12 -4.20 4.83 -0.69
CA ILE A 12 -5.29 4.50 -1.63
C ILE A 12 -6.09 3.30 -1.14
N GLY A 13 -7.32 3.15 -1.64
CA GLY A 13 -8.09 1.93 -1.48
C GLY A 13 -7.67 0.91 -2.53
N TYR A 14 -7.40 -0.31 -2.13
CA TYR A 14 -6.80 -1.31 -3.01
C TYR A 14 -7.18 -2.74 -2.59
N ALA A 15 -7.44 -3.61 -3.56
CA ALA A 15 -7.68 -5.03 -3.33
C ALA A 15 -6.33 -5.75 -3.22
N TYR A 16 -5.71 -5.65 -2.05
CA TYR A 16 -4.36 -6.13 -1.82
C TYR A 16 -4.29 -7.66 -1.82
N LEU A 17 -3.28 -8.22 -2.48
CA LEU A 17 -3.00 -9.64 -2.52
C LEU A 17 -1.72 -9.96 -1.76
N TRP A 18 -1.85 -10.70 -0.65
CA TRP A 18 -0.71 -11.14 0.13
C TRP A 18 0.09 -12.21 -0.60
N ARG A 19 1.40 -12.29 -0.35
CA ARG A 19 2.25 -13.28 -1.00
C ARG A 19 1.76 -14.71 -0.80
N ASN A 20 1.30 -15.05 0.39
CA ASN A 20 0.78 -16.39 0.66
C ASN A 20 -0.51 -16.68 -0.12
N GLU A 21 -1.35 -15.68 -0.34
CA GLU A 21 -2.55 -15.82 -1.17
C GLU A 21 -2.17 -16.04 -2.64
N ALA A 22 -1.20 -15.27 -3.14
CA ALA A 22 -0.72 -15.41 -4.51
C ALA A 22 -0.11 -16.80 -4.76
N ARG A 23 0.62 -17.34 -3.79
CA ARG A 23 1.21 -18.68 -3.88
C ARG A 23 0.17 -19.80 -3.94
N ARG A 24 -1.03 -19.54 -3.43
CA ARG A 24 -2.16 -20.49 -3.50
C ARG A 24 -2.97 -20.36 -4.78
N GLY A 25 -2.47 -19.55 -5.76
CA GLY A 25 -3.14 -19.36 -7.04
C GLY A 25 -4.26 -18.35 -7.02
N GLN A 26 -4.42 -17.59 -5.96
CA GLN A 26 -5.44 -16.55 -5.85
C GLN A 26 -5.01 -15.35 -6.70
N GLU A 27 -5.93 -14.82 -7.52
CA GLU A 27 -5.66 -13.68 -8.39
C GLU A 27 -6.14 -12.37 -7.79
N GLU A 28 -7.13 -12.40 -6.89
CA GLU A 28 -7.69 -11.23 -6.24
C GLU A 28 -7.51 -11.31 -4.73
N GLY A 29 -7.29 -10.17 -4.10
CA GLY A 29 -7.26 -10.06 -2.65
C GLY A 29 -8.64 -10.32 -2.06
N ARG A 30 -8.68 -10.84 -0.84
CA ARG A 30 -9.93 -11.18 -0.16
C ARG A 30 -10.71 -9.97 0.30
N LYS A 31 -10.05 -8.85 0.53
CA LYS A 31 -10.74 -7.64 0.93
C LYS A 31 -9.96 -6.40 0.51
N ASP A 32 -10.71 -5.34 0.35
CA ASP A 32 -10.16 -4.03 0.09
C ASP A 32 -9.53 -3.49 1.37
N ARG A 33 -8.40 -2.82 1.23
CA ARG A 33 -7.73 -2.20 2.38
C ARG A 33 -7.00 -0.95 1.96
N PRO A 34 -6.71 -0.06 2.91
CA PRO A 34 -5.83 1.05 2.63
C PRO A 34 -4.42 0.53 2.34
N CYS A 35 -3.78 1.11 1.32
CA CYS A 35 -2.39 0.80 0.97
C CYS A 35 -1.66 2.09 0.71
N ALA A 36 -0.42 2.18 1.19
CA ALA A 36 0.42 3.37 0.99
C ALA A 36 1.30 3.17 -0.24
N ILE A 37 1.33 4.16 -1.13
CA ILE A 37 2.24 4.14 -2.27
C ILE A 37 3.66 4.40 -1.76
N VAL A 38 4.56 3.46 -2.00
CA VAL A 38 5.97 3.57 -1.61
C VAL A 38 6.81 4.13 -2.75
N LEU A 39 6.60 3.61 -3.96
CA LEU A 39 7.35 4.01 -5.15
C LEU A 39 6.39 4.19 -6.32
N SER A 40 6.73 5.15 -7.19
CA SER A 40 6.00 5.41 -8.42
C SER A 40 7.04 5.78 -9.48
N VAL A 41 7.25 4.90 -10.45
CA VAL A 41 8.28 5.09 -11.48
C VAL A 41 7.71 4.79 -12.86
N GLN A 42 8.23 5.47 -13.88
CA GLN A 42 7.86 5.17 -15.24
C GLN A 42 8.74 4.07 -15.82
N ASN A 43 8.13 3.13 -16.53
CA ASN A 43 8.86 2.09 -17.25
C ASN A 43 9.22 2.58 -18.67
N ARG A 44 9.84 1.70 -19.45
CA ARG A 44 10.28 2.04 -20.82
C ARG A 44 9.13 2.39 -21.77
N ASP A 45 7.93 1.87 -21.48
CA ASP A 45 6.75 2.11 -22.31
C ASP A 45 5.98 3.37 -21.88
N GLY A 46 6.53 4.15 -20.96
CA GLY A 46 5.88 5.34 -20.44
C GLY A 46 4.77 5.08 -19.42
N GLN A 47 4.57 3.83 -19.02
CA GLN A 47 3.58 3.47 -18.02
C GLN A 47 4.11 3.75 -16.62
N THR A 48 3.22 4.10 -15.69
CA THR A 48 3.58 4.35 -14.30
C THR A 48 3.45 3.05 -13.50
N VAL A 49 4.56 2.55 -12.98
CA VAL A 49 4.59 1.35 -12.13
C VAL A 49 4.59 1.79 -10.69
N VAL A 50 3.62 1.31 -9.93
CA VAL A 50 3.40 1.71 -8.52
C VAL A 50 3.63 0.51 -7.62
N THR A 51 4.35 0.74 -6.51
CA THR A 51 4.55 -0.24 -5.45
C THR A 51 3.78 0.22 -4.22
N VAL A 52 2.93 -0.64 -3.68
CA VAL A 52 2.09 -0.31 -2.51
C VAL A 52 2.36 -1.24 -1.35
N ALA A 53 2.29 -0.67 -0.15
CA ALA A 53 2.44 -1.36 1.13
C ALA A 53 1.07 -1.40 1.83
N PRO A 54 0.60 -2.59 2.26
CA PRO A 54 -0.73 -2.71 2.85
C PRO A 54 -0.77 -2.21 4.28
N ILE A 55 -1.92 -1.67 4.68
CA ILE A 55 -2.21 -1.30 6.05
C ILE A 55 -3.11 -2.38 6.66
N THR A 56 -2.72 -2.92 7.81
CA THR A 56 -3.41 -4.04 8.45
C THR A 56 -3.65 -3.77 9.94
N HIS A 57 -4.69 -4.41 10.50
CA HIS A 57 -4.93 -4.41 11.94
C HIS A 57 -4.14 -5.51 12.67
N THR A 58 -3.50 -6.39 11.94
CA THR A 58 -2.73 -7.50 12.52
C THR A 58 -1.37 -7.02 12.99
N PRO A 59 -1.03 -7.15 14.28
CA PRO A 59 0.31 -6.81 14.74
C PRO A 59 1.37 -7.62 14.01
N PRO A 60 2.51 -7.00 13.69
CA PRO A 60 3.58 -7.72 12.98
C PRO A 60 4.23 -8.78 13.87
N ALA A 61 4.67 -9.88 13.25
CA ALA A 61 5.42 -10.93 13.94
C ALA A 61 6.78 -10.42 14.41
N SER A 62 7.32 -9.40 13.74
CA SER A 62 8.59 -8.75 14.10
C SER A 62 8.42 -7.24 13.91
N PRO A 63 8.98 -6.41 14.82
CA PRO A 63 8.88 -4.96 14.69
C PRO A 63 9.58 -4.41 13.43
N ASN A 64 10.46 -5.21 12.82
CA ASN A 64 11.21 -4.78 11.64
C ASN A 64 10.39 -4.76 10.36
N ILE A 65 9.28 -5.50 10.29
CA ILE A 65 8.54 -5.69 9.04
C ILE A 65 7.36 -4.74 8.86
N ALA A 66 7.01 -3.98 9.89
CA ALA A 66 5.87 -3.07 9.82
C ALA A 66 6.06 -1.88 10.74
N ILE A 67 5.34 -0.79 10.45
CA ILE A 67 5.41 0.45 11.21
C ILE A 67 4.00 0.80 11.68
N GLU A 68 3.82 0.99 12.97
CA GLU A 68 2.52 1.39 13.50
C GLU A 68 2.17 2.82 13.11
N ILE A 69 0.92 3.04 12.72
CA ILE A 69 0.42 4.38 12.39
C ILE A 69 -0.19 4.98 13.66
N SER A 70 0.20 6.22 13.98
CA SER A 70 -0.35 6.90 15.16
C SER A 70 -1.84 7.14 15.02
N ALA A 71 -2.54 7.23 16.16
CA ALA A 71 -3.97 7.53 16.18
C ALA A 71 -4.27 8.88 15.50
N ALA A 72 -3.42 9.88 15.71
CA ALA A 72 -3.60 11.20 15.09
C ALA A 72 -3.52 11.14 13.56
N THR A 73 -2.56 10.40 13.02
CA THR A 73 -2.43 10.20 11.57
C THR A 73 -3.63 9.44 11.02
N LYS A 74 -4.08 8.40 11.69
CA LYS A 74 -5.25 7.65 11.27
C LYS A 74 -6.49 8.53 11.21
N LYS A 75 -6.69 9.36 12.21
CA LYS A 75 -7.81 10.29 12.26
C LYS A 75 -7.77 11.28 11.10
N ARG A 76 -6.59 11.85 10.83
CA ARG A 76 -6.42 12.81 9.74
C ARG A 76 -6.72 12.19 8.38
N LEU A 77 -6.35 10.92 8.17
CA LEU A 77 -6.58 10.21 6.92
C LEU A 77 -7.99 9.61 6.82
N GLY A 78 -8.81 9.73 7.86
CA GLY A 78 -10.14 9.13 7.86
C GLY A 78 -10.14 7.61 7.95
N LEU A 79 -9.08 7.03 8.49
CA LEU A 79 -9.00 5.60 8.77
C LEU A 79 -9.71 5.29 10.10
N ASP A 80 -9.99 4.01 10.34
CA ASP A 80 -10.69 3.61 11.56
C ASP A 80 -9.87 3.83 12.83
N SER A 81 -10.47 3.58 14.00
CA SER A 81 -9.81 3.82 15.30
C SER A 81 -9.01 2.62 15.81
N ALA A 82 -9.04 1.49 15.13
CA ALA A 82 -8.28 0.31 15.53
C ALA A 82 -6.79 0.49 15.24
N ARG A 83 -5.94 -0.09 16.07
CA ARG A 83 -4.51 -0.05 15.83
C ARG A 83 -4.19 -0.63 14.46
N SER A 84 -3.28 0.02 13.75
CA SER A 84 -2.94 -0.38 12.38
C SER A 84 -1.45 -0.20 12.13
N TRP A 85 -0.93 -1.05 11.25
CA TRP A 85 0.47 -1.05 10.83
C TRP A 85 0.57 -1.02 9.32
N ILE A 86 1.58 -0.30 8.80
CA ILE A 86 1.95 -0.37 7.40
C ILE A 86 3.00 -1.47 7.27
N VAL A 87 2.71 -2.49 6.47
CA VAL A 87 3.63 -3.62 6.30
C VAL A 87 4.66 -3.28 5.23
N ALA A 88 5.95 -3.40 5.58
CA ALA A 88 7.06 -3.04 4.69
C ALA A 88 7.69 -4.26 4.01
N ALA A 89 7.32 -5.47 4.41
CA ALA A 89 7.94 -6.70 3.93
C ALA A 89 7.13 -7.43 2.85
N ASP A 90 5.89 -7.05 2.63
CA ASP A 90 4.99 -7.68 1.65
C ASP A 90 4.35 -6.56 0.84
N LEU A 91 4.65 -6.51 -0.45
CA LEU A 91 4.29 -5.38 -1.30
C LEU A 91 3.66 -5.88 -2.59
N ASN A 92 2.72 -5.09 -3.13
CA ASN A 92 2.19 -5.33 -4.47
C ASN A 92 2.75 -4.30 -5.44
N ARG A 93 2.88 -4.71 -6.68
CA ARG A 93 3.36 -3.84 -7.77
C ARG A 93 2.41 -3.95 -8.94
N PHE A 94 1.98 -2.81 -9.47
CA PHE A 94 1.01 -2.78 -10.56
C PHE A 94 1.21 -1.54 -11.43
N ILE A 95 0.60 -1.58 -12.64
CA ILE A 95 0.60 -0.44 -13.55
C ILE A 95 -0.62 0.42 -13.22
N TRP A 96 -0.38 1.69 -12.93
CA TRP A 96 -1.44 2.64 -12.59
C TRP A 96 -2.33 2.95 -13.80
N PRO A 97 -3.67 3.01 -13.64
CA PRO A 97 -4.40 2.86 -12.38
C PRO A 97 -4.70 1.42 -11.94
N GLY A 98 -4.66 0.45 -12.84
CA GLY A 98 -4.92 -0.95 -12.54
C GLY A 98 -6.36 -1.26 -12.12
N VAL A 99 -6.70 -2.56 -12.21
CA VAL A 99 -8.08 -3.03 -11.93
C VAL A 99 -8.35 -3.23 -10.43
N ASP A 100 -7.32 -3.22 -9.61
CA ASP A 100 -7.45 -3.49 -8.17
C ASP A 100 -7.62 -2.23 -7.33
N LEU A 101 -7.62 -1.06 -7.96
CA LEU A 101 -7.91 0.21 -7.30
C LEU A 101 -9.38 0.21 -6.87
N ARG A 102 -9.65 0.60 -5.60
CA ARG A 102 -10.99 0.53 -5.02
C ARG A 102 -11.42 1.88 -4.47
N PRO A 103 -12.69 2.26 -4.66
CA PRO A 103 -13.22 3.46 -4.02
C PRO A 103 -13.25 3.30 -2.49
N ILE A 104 -13.05 4.41 -1.78
CA ILE A 104 -12.90 4.37 -0.33
C ILE A 104 -14.09 4.90 0.44
N GLY A 105 -14.98 5.65 -0.17
CA GLY A 105 -16.06 6.31 0.55
C GLY A 105 -17.44 5.87 0.12
N ARG A 106 -18.40 6.07 1.03
CA ARG A 106 -19.81 5.93 0.68
C ARG A 106 -20.25 7.25 0.05
N GLY A 107 -20.81 7.19 -1.14
CA GLY A 107 -21.42 8.34 -1.79
C GLY A 107 -20.46 9.30 -2.49
N LYS A 108 -19.16 9.15 -2.33
CA LYS A 108 -18.16 9.92 -3.08
C LYS A 108 -17.20 8.98 -3.80
N PRO A 109 -17.09 9.09 -5.13
CA PRO A 109 -16.17 8.26 -5.88
C PRO A 109 -14.73 8.79 -5.73
N THR A 110 -14.10 8.46 -4.63
CA THR A 110 -12.70 8.78 -4.37
C THR A 110 -11.91 7.51 -4.11
N TYR A 111 -10.66 7.50 -4.52
CA TYR A 111 -9.77 6.35 -4.40
C TYR A 111 -8.64 6.60 -3.41
N ALA A 112 -8.53 7.79 -2.84
CA ALA A 112 -7.42 8.16 -1.97
C ALA A 112 -7.91 8.71 -0.64
N TYR A 113 -7.25 8.28 0.44
CA TYR A 113 -7.48 8.79 1.80
C TYR A 113 -6.71 10.09 2.05
N GLY A 114 -5.56 10.25 1.43
CA GLY A 114 -4.66 11.39 1.62
C GLY A 114 -3.21 10.97 1.74
N LEU A 115 -2.36 11.92 2.07
CA LEU A 115 -0.91 11.68 2.16
C LEU A 115 -0.49 11.32 3.59
N LEU A 116 0.43 10.36 3.71
CA LEU A 116 1.13 10.11 4.97
C LEU A 116 1.93 11.35 5.38
N PRO A 117 2.13 11.58 6.68
CA PRO A 117 3.11 12.57 7.11
C PRO A 117 4.48 12.27 6.50
N ALA A 118 5.22 13.31 6.11
CA ALA A 118 6.49 13.14 5.42
C ALA A 118 7.48 12.27 6.20
N ALA A 119 7.54 12.44 7.52
CA ALA A 119 8.44 11.64 8.36
C ALA A 119 8.05 10.16 8.38
N LEU A 120 6.75 9.86 8.44
CA LEU A 120 6.28 8.48 8.39
C LEU A 120 6.54 7.84 7.03
N TYR A 121 6.31 8.59 5.95
CA TYR A 121 6.63 8.09 4.62
C TYR A 121 8.12 7.78 4.47
N ALA A 122 8.99 8.67 4.93
CA ALA A 122 10.44 8.47 4.86
C ALA A 122 10.85 7.20 5.63
N GLN A 123 10.27 6.99 6.80
CA GLN A 123 10.49 5.80 7.61
C GLN A 123 10.05 4.53 6.87
N LEU A 124 8.88 4.56 6.25
CA LEU A 124 8.37 3.44 5.45
C LEU A 124 9.29 3.13 4.27
N ARG A 125 9.65 4.15 3.50
CA ARG A 125 10.53 4.00 2.34
C ARG A 125 11.87 3.37 2.74
N ASP A 126 12.49 3.88 3.78
CA ASP A 126 13.79 3.37 4.24
C ASP A 126 13.68 1.92 4.71
N ARG A 127 12.58 1.59 5.40
CA ARG A 127 12.33 0.22 5.87
C ARG A 127 12.18 -0.74 4.68
N VAL A 128 11.38 -0.37 3.67
CA VAL A 128 11.20 -1.18 2.47
C VAL A 128 12.54 -1.40 1.76
N LEU A 129 13.33 -0.35 1.58
CA LEU A 129 14.63 -0.46 0.91
C LEU A 129 15.58 -1.37 1.68
N ASN A 130 15.65 -1.25 2.99
CA ASN A 130 16.51 -2.11 3.82
C ASN A 130 16.08 -3.57 3.74
N LEU A 131 14.78 -3.84 3.81
CA LEU A 131 14.26 -5.21 3.70
C LEU A 131 14.51 -5.78 2.31
N ALA A 132 14.35 -4.98 1.26
CA ALA A 132 14.60 -5.41 -0.11
C ALA A 132 16.07 -5.77 -0.32
N ARG A 133 16.99 -4.95 0.19
CA ARG A 133 18.43 -5.20 0.08
C ARG A 133 18.86 -6.46 0.80
N SER A 134 18.21 -6.82 1.89
CA SER A 134 18.50 -8.03 2.66
C SER A 134 17.69 -9.26 2.20
N GLY A 135 16.93 -9.14 1.11
CA GLY A 135 16.13 -10.24 0.57
C GLY A 135 14.90 -10.59 1.42
N ARG A 136 14.46 -9.70 2.30
CA ARG A 136 13.34 -9.95 3.21
C ARG A 136 12.05 -9.25 2.83
N ALA A 137 12.04 -8.49 1.73
CA ALA A 137 10.82 -7.92 1.17
C ALA A 137 10.39 -8.73 -0.04
N VAL A 138 9.09 -8.99 -0.17
CA VAL A 138 8.55 -9.70 -1.33
C VAL A 138 7.63 -8.77 -2.11
N PHE A 139 7.71 -8.87 -3.43
CA PHE A 139 6.93 -8.03 -4.35
C PHE A 139 6.06 -8.94 -5.20
N THR A 140 4.74 -8.78 -5.10
CA THR A 140 3.79 -9.55 -5.89
C THR A 140 3.26 -8.68 -7.02
N PRO A 141 3.54 -9.04 -8.30
CA PRO A 141 2.97 -8.33 -9.43
C PRO A 141 1.48 -8.64 -9.57
N ARG A 142 0.70 -7.61 -9.93
CA ARG A 142 -0.76 -7.74 -10.01
C ARG A 142 -1.30 -7.67 -11.43
N ASP A 143 -0.56 -7.09 -12.33
CA ASP A 143 -0.98 -7.02 -13.73
C ASP A 143 -0.44 -8.23 -14.45
N GLY A 144 -1.30 -9.16 -14.62
CA GLY A 144 -0.97 -10.44 -15.23
C GLY A 144 -0.25 -10.38 -16.54
#